data_71b0a7017b4b3ce9ef14a8f91447c19b
#
_entry.id   71b0a7017b4b3ce9ef14a8f91447c19b
#
_cell.length_a   1.000
_cell.length_b   1.000
_cell.length_c   1.000
_cell.angle_alpha   90.00
_cell.angle_beta   90.00
_cell.angle_gamma   90.00
#
_symmetry.space_group_name_H-M   'P 1'
#
loop_
_entity.id
_entity.type
_entity.pdbx_description
1 polymer ?
#
loop_
_entity_poly.entity_id
_entity_poly.type
_entity_poly.pdbx_seq_one_letter_code
_entity_poly.pdbx_strand_id
1 'polypeptide(L)'
;YIFYKIFMFIKDTRAEQVFKGIIFLLLATQLSNTFKLHTVYWISLKALDYGVIAALIIFQPEFRAGLEHIGRAKFNLFGKNVNTSEETLNRNIEEIVEALYSLSRQKIGALIIMERETRISDIINTGTIIDAEISRQLLINIFIPNTPLHDGAVVIRDSKVKAAACFLPLTESKDLSKDLGTRHRAGIGVSEVSDCITLIVSEETGGVSIAKAGKLYRDISRERMMNILRSNLKTNTETRSFFKGGIFK
;
A
#
# COMPACT_ATOMS: atom_id res chain seq x y z
N TYR A 1 -10.77 -27.33 -9.28
CA TYR A 1 -10.32 -26.55 -8.12
C TYR A 1 -9.59 -25.26 -8.53
N ILE A 2 -8.63 -25.35 -9.48
CA ILE A 2 -7.87 -24.20 -9.99
C ILE A 2 -8.80 -23.18 -10.67
N PHE A 3 -9.67 -23.62 -11.58
CA PHE A 3 -10.67 -22.76 -12.24
C PHE A 3 -11.62 -22.06 -11.25
N TYR A 4 -12.06 -22.75 -10.22
CA TYR A 4 -12.91 -22.18 -9.18
C TYR A 4 -12.18 -21.08 -8.38
N LYS A 5 -10.91 -21.31 -8.03
CA LYS A 5 -10.10 -20.29 -7.34
C LYS A 5 -9.83 -19.06 -8.20
N ILE A 6 -9.54 -19.26 -9.49
CA ILE A 6 -9.36 -18.15 -10.45
C ILE A 6 -10.67 -17.36 -10.58
N PHE A 7 -11.80 -18.03 -10.73
CA PHE A 7 -13.11 -17.38 -10.82
C PHE A 7 -13.47 -16.59 -9.55
N MET A 8 -13.16 -17.14 -8.38
CA MET A 8 -13.41 -16.46 -7.09
C MET A 8 -12.50 -15.24 -6.88
N PHE A 9 -11.32 -15.24 -7.48
CA PHE A 9 -10.39 -14.10 -7.43
C PHE A 9 -10.80 -12.96 -8.38
N ILE A 10 -11.47 -13.29 -9.49
CA ILE A 10 -11.95 -12.31 -10.49
C ILE A 10 -13.31 -11.71 -10.07
N LYS A 11 -14.08 -12.42 -9.24
CA LYS A 11 -15.39 -11.99 -8.75
C LYS A 11 -15.26 -10.66 -8.00
N ASP A 12 -16.17 -9.74 -8.25
CA ASP A 12 -16.25 -8.40 -7.66
C ASP A 12 -15.11 -7.43 -8.07
N THR A 13 -14.37 -7.75 -9.17
CA THR A 13 -13.35 -6.87 -9.73
C THR A 13 -13.78 -6.28 -11.08
N ARG A 14 -13.10 -5.20 -11.53
CA ARG A 14 -13.27 -4.64 -12.89
C ARG A 14 -13.01 -5.69 -13.99
N ALA A 15 -12.17 -6.68 -13.69
CA ALA A 15 -11.87 -7.80 -14.60
C ALA A 15 -13.10 -8.66 -14.89
N GLU A 16 -14.03 -8.83 -13.95
CA GLU A 16 -15.28 -9.59 -14.17
C GLU A 16 -16.13 -8.98 -15.28
N GLN A 17 -16.25 -7.66 -15.32
CA GLN A 17 -17.06 -6.96 -16.33
C GLN A 17 -16.43 -7.11 -17.72
N VAL A 18 -15.11 -6.97 -17.83
CA VAL A 18 -14.38 -7.16 -19.09
C VAL A 18 -14.50 -8.60 -19.59
N PHE A 19 -14.38 -9.59 -18.69
CA PHE A 19 -14.52 -11.01 -19.02
C PHE A 19 -15.93 -11.35 -19.56
N LYS A 20 -16.98 -10.82 -18.92
CA LYS A 20 -18.36 -10.95 -19.42
C LYS A 20 -18.53 -10.34 -20.81
N GLY A 21 -17.92 -9.16 -21.06
CA GLY A 21 -17.93 -8.50 -22.36
C GLY A 21 -17.25 -9.34 -23.46
N ILE A 22 -16.10 -9.96 -23.16
CA ILE A 22 -15.40 -10.84 -24.10
C ILE A 22 -16.24 -12.09 -24.41
N ILE A 23 -16.84 -12.74 -23.42
CA ILE A 23 -17.72 -13.89 -23.65
C ILE A 23 -18.91 -13.50 -24.52
N PHE A 24 -19.52 -12.35 -24.26
CA PHE A 24 -20.62 -11.84 -25.08
C PHE A 24 -20.22 -11.65 -26.54
N LEU A 25 -19.05 -11.03 -26.78
CA LEU A 25 -18.52 -10.84 -28.15
C LEU A 25 -18.23 -12.17 -28.84
N LEU A 26 -17.67 -13.15 -28.14
CA LEU A 26 -17.42 -14.48 -28.69
C LEU A 26 -18.72 -15.17 -29.09
N LEU A 27 -19.75 -15.11 -28.24
CA LEU A 27 -21.08 -15.68 -28.55
C LEU A 27 -21.74 -14.96 -29.74
N ALA A 28 -21.68 -13.62 -29.78
CA ALA A 28 -22.19 -12.82 -30.87
C ALA A 28 -21.51 -13.18 -32.21
N THR A 29 -20.17 -13.35 -32.19
CA THR A 29 -19.40 -13.77 -33.37
C THR A 29 -19.82 -15.13 -33.86
N GLN A 30 -19.99 -16.11 -32.96
CA GLN A 30 -20.40 -17.46 -33.31
C GLN A 30 -21.82 -17.50 -33.86
N LEU A 31 -22.76 -16.79 -33.26
CA LEU A 31 -24.15 -16.66 -33.74
C LEU A 31 -24.19 -16.01 -35.13
N SER A 32 -23.43 -14.90 -35.33
CA SER A 32 -23.38 -14.22 -36.63
C SER A 32 -22.85 -15.12 -37.75
N ASN A 33 -21.88 -15.99 -37.45
CA ASN A 33 -21.37 -16.97 -38.39
C ASN A 33 -22.45 -18.03 -38.75
N THR A 34 -23.17 -18.52 -37.75
CA THR A 34 -24.23 -19.53 -37.95
C THR A 34 -25.40 -18.98 -38.78
N PHE A 35 -25.78 -17.72 -38.55
CA PHE A 35 -26.85 -17.05 -39.31
C PHE A 35 -26.36 -16.44 -40.65
N LYS A 36 -25.09 -16.66 -41.04
CA LYS A 36 -24.46 -16.13 -42.26
C LYS A 36 -24.54 -14.60 -42.39
N LEU A 37 -24.51 -13.90 -41.26
CA LEU A 37 -24.52 -12.44 -41.21
C LEU A 37 -23.11 -11.90 -41.41
N HIS A 38 -22.60 -11.92 -42.66
CA HIS A 38 -21.20 -11.64 -42.99
C HIS A 38 -20.69 -10.29 -42.48
N THR A 39 -21.50 -9.24 -42.56
CA THR A 39 -21.10 -7.90 -42.08
C THR A 39 -20.93 -7.85 -40.56
N VAL A 40 -21.89 -8.42 -39.82
CA VAL A 40 -21.83 -8.46 -38.34
C VAL A 40 -20.68 -9.34 -37.87
N TYR A 41 -20.49 -10.48 -38.52
CA TYR A 41 -19.35 -11.37 -38.26
C TYR A 41 -18.00 -10.66 -38.44
N TRP A 42 -17.83 -9.93 -39.57
CA TRP A 42 -16.61 -9.20 -39.84
C TRP A 42 -16.35 -8.08 -38.80
N ILE A 43 -17.38 -7.31 -38.44
CA ILE A 43 -17.28 -6.28 -37.40
C ILE A 43 -16.90 -6.90 -36.05
N SER A 44 -17.55 -8.01 -35.68
CA SER A 44 -17.28 -8.69 -34.38
C SER A 44 -15.85 -9.24 -34.32
N LEU A 45 -15.29 -9.78 -35.42
CA LEU A 45 -13.91 -10.20 -35.48
C LEU A 45 -12.95 -9.00 -35.28
N LYS A 46 -13.22 -7.87 -35.96
CA LYS A 46 -12.43 -6.67 -35.77
C LYS A 46 -12.51 -6.13 -34.35
N ALA A 47 -13.68 -6.19 -33.72
CA ALA A 47 -13.85 -5.82 -32.34
C ALA A 47 -13.03 -6.72 -31.38
N LEU A 48 -12.92 -8.02 -31.66
CA LEU A 48 -12.07 -8.94 -30.90
C LEU A 48 -10.58 -8.64 -31.11
N ASP A 49 -10.13 -8.38 -32.36
CA ASP A 49 -8.73 -8.04 -32.65
C ASP A 49 -8.26 -6.81 -31.88
N TYR A 50 -9.06 -5.73 -31.91
CA TYR A 50 -8.75 -4.50 -31.16
C TYR A 50 -9.07 -4.62 -29.66
N GLY A 51 -9.98 -5.51 -29.28
CA GLY A 51 -10.35 -5.77 -27.90
C GLY A 51 -9.19 -6.28 -27.05
N VAL A 52 -8.28 -7.06 -27.65
CA VAL A 52 -7.07 -7.52 -26.96
C VAL A 52 -6.17 -6.34 -26.58
N ILE A 53 -5.99 -5.38 -27.49
CA ILE A 53 -5.18 -4.18 -27.24
C ILE A 53 -5.86 -3.32 -26.17
N ALA A 54 -7.17 -3.13 -26.27
CA ALA A 54 -7.95 -2.39 -25.29
C ALA A 54 -7.86 -3.05 -23.89
N ALA A 55 -7.93 -4.38 -23.82
CA ALA A 55 -7.76 -5.13 -22.58
C ALA A 55 -6.37 -4.91 -21.97
N LEU A 56 -5.30 -4.96 -22.77
CA LEU A 56 -3.93 -4.68 -22.30
C LEU A 56 -3.80 -3.28 -21.68
N ILE A 57 -4.44 -2.27 -22.30
CA ILE A 57 -4.44 -0.90 -21.78
C ILE A 57 -5.24 -0.80 -20.47
N ILE A 58 -6.41 -1.42 -20.41
CA ILE A 58 -7.27 -1.41 -19.21
C ILE A 58 -6.58 -2.11 -18.03
N PHE A 59 -5.89 -3.22 -18.29
CA PHE A 59 -5.19 -4.02 -17.27
C PHE A 59 -3.72 -3.62 -17.09
N GLN A 60 -3.28 -2.52 -17.68
CA GLN A 60 -1.90 -2.02 -17.52
C GLN A 60 -1.48 -1.89 -16.04
N PRO A 61 -2.30 -1.31 -15.11
CA PRO A 61 -1.91 -1.20 -13.71
C PRO A 61 -1.79 -2.57 -13.02
N GLU A 62 -2.67 -3.52 -13.34
CA GLU A 62 -2.63 -4.87 -12.77
C GLU A 62 -1.41 -5.66 -13.27
N PHE A 63 -1.08 -5.56 -14.57
CA PHE A 63 0.13 -6.13 -15.14
C PHE A 63 1.39 -5.54 -14.53
N ARG A 64 1.42 -4.21 -14.35
CA ARG A 64 2.54 -3.53 -13.69
C ARG A 64 2.71 -4.04 -12.26
N ALA A 65 1.65 -4.10 -11.46
CA ALA A 65 1.67 -4.61 -10.09
C ALA A 65 2.13 -6.09 -10.05
N GLY A 66 1.63 -6.93 -10.95
CA GLY A 66 2.02 -8.34 -11.05
C GLY A 66 3.50 -8.52 -11.42
N LEU A 67 4.00 -7.78 -12.42
CA LEU A 67 5.41 -7.82 -12.84
C LEU A 67 6.34 -7.29 -11.74
N GLU A 68 5.94 -6.25 -11.03
CA GLU A 68 6.67 -5.74 -9.87
C GLU A 68 6.73 -6.79 -8.76
N HIS A 69 5.65 -7.51 -8.51
CA HIS A 69 5.63 -8.60 -7.51
C HIS A 69 6.58 -9.76 -7.90
N ILE A 70 6.60 -10.16 -9.17
CA ILE A 70 7.49 -11.21 -9.69
C ILE A 70 8.95 -10.72 -9.70
N GLY A 71 9.20 -9.47 -10.10
CA GLY A 71 10.53 -8.86 -10.10
C GLY A 71 11.15 -8.78 -8.71
N ARG A 72 10.35 -8.48 -7.70
CA ARG A 72 10.78 -8.41 -6.29
C ARG A 72 11.21 -9.77 -5.74
N ALA A 73 10.52 -10.85 -6.10
CA ALA A 73 10.88 -12.20 -5.63
C ALA A 73 12.29 -12.63 -6.04
N LYS A 74 12.79 -12.19 -7.20
CA LYS A 74 14.14 -12.52 -7.72
C LYS A 74 15.24 -11.53 -7.32
N PHE A 75 14.93 -10.25 -7.09
CA PHE A 75 15.94 -9.21 -6.85
C PHE A 75 16.41 -9.12 -5.38
N ASN A 76 15.72 -9.76 -4.44
CA ASN A 76 16.13 -9.83 -3.03
C ASN A 76 17.39 -10.69 -2.78
N LEU A 77 17.96 -11.34 -3.82
CA LEU A 77 19.21 -12.08 -3.72
C LEU A 77 20.45 -11.15 -3.72
N PHE A 78 20.34 -9.90 -4.21
CA PHE A 78 21.43 -8.93 -4.28
C PHE A 78 21.25 -7.69 -3.42
N GLY A 79 20.15 -7.58 -2.66
CA GLY A 79 19.86 -6.42 -1.80
C GLY A 79 20.74 -6.39 -0.57
N LYS A 80 21.52 -5.33 -0.43
CA LYS A 80 22.34 -4.92 0.70
C LYS A 80 21.71 -5.33 2.03
N ASN A 81 22.39 -6.20 2.77
CA ASN A 81 22.11 -6.48 4.17
C ASN A 81 22.32 -5.21 5.00
N VAL A 82 21.30 -4.41 5.18
CA VAL A 82 21.22 -3.54 6.35
C VAL A 82 20.78 -4.45 7.49
N ASN A 83 21.76 -5.04 8.16
CA ASN A 83 21.55 -5.69 9.45
C ASN A 83 21.21 -4.57 10.44
N THR A 84 19.96 -4.11 10.42
CA THR A 84 19.44 -3.29 11.51
C THR A 84 19.43 -4.22 12.72
N SER A 85 20.30 -3.96 13.70
CA SER A 85 20.32 -4.77 14.92
C SER A 85 18.94 -4.70 15.58
N GLU A 86 18.52 -5.75 16.26
CA GLU A 86 17.23 -5.78 16.96
C GLU A 86 17.11 -4.61 17.96
N GLU A 87 18.22 -4.18 18.51
CA GLU A 87 18.34 -3.01 19.37
C GLU A 87 17.97 -1.71 18.63
N THR A 88 18.51 -1.51 17.41
CA THR A 88 18.23 -0.32 16.60
C THR A 88 16.75 -0.28 16.21
N LEU A 89 16.16 -1.44 15.85
CA LEU A 89 14.75 -1.52 15.53
C LEU A 89 13.87 -1.16 16.75
N ASN A 90 14.17 -1.70 17.92
CA ASN A 90 13.43 -1.43 19.15
C ASN A 90 13.55 0.06 19.54
N ARG A 91 14.75 0.65 19.44
CA ARG A 91 14.96 2.08 19.68
C ARG A 91 14.14 2.93 18.72
N ASN A 92 14.15 2.63 17.43
CA ASN A 92 13.38 3.37 16.44
C ASN A 92 11.87 3.30 16.70
N ILE A 93 11.36 2.14 17.10
CA ILE A 93 9.94 1.98 17.48
C ILE A 93 9.62 2.85 18.69
N GLU A 94 10.49 2.88 19.70
CA GLU A 94 10.30 3.71 20.89
C GLU A 94 10.27 5.20 20.53
N GLU A 95 11.22 5.69 19.72
CA GLU A 95 11.27 7.08 19.25
C GLU A 95 10.00 7.48 18.49
N ILE A 96 9.49 6.60 17.59
CA ILE A 96 8.27 6.84 16.84
C ILE A 96 7.06 6.90 17.77
N VAL A 97 6.92 5.93 18.68
CA VAL A 97 5.80 5.89 19.61
C VAL A 97 5.80 7.07 20.56
N GLU A 98 6.97 7.47 21.08
CA GLU A 98 7.11 8.66 21.91
C GLU A 98 6.70 9.93 21.17
N ALA A 99 7.11 10.07 19.90
CA ALA A 99 6.70 11.19 19.07
C ALA A 99 5.18 11.24 18.89
N LEU A 100 4.56 10.11 18.49
CA LEU A 100 3.11 10.01 18.28
C LEU A 100 2.31 10.41 19.54
N TYR A 101 2.68 9.87 20.70
CA TYR A 101 1.94 10.19 21.93
C TYR A 101 2.26 11.59 22.48
N SER A 102 3.41 12.17 22.13
CA SER A 102 3.68 13.58 22.39
C SER A 102 2.78 14.50 21.55
N LEU A 103 2.65 14.21 20.24
CA LEU A 103 1.76 14.93 19.32
C LEU A 103 0.30 14.76 19.69
N SER A 104 -0.10 13.53 20.10
CA SER A 104 -1.45 13.20 20.59
C SER A 104 -1.86 14.07 21.78
N ARG A 105 -1.01 14.21 22.79
CA ARG A 105 -1.29 15.07 23.97
C ARG A 105 -1.47 16.53 23.59
N GLN A 106 -0.81 16.99 22.56
CA GLN A 106 -0.89 18.38 22.06
C GLN A 106 -1.99 18.55 21.01
N LYS A 107 -2.69 17.47 20.63
CA LYS A 107 -3.65 17.43 19.54
C LYS A 107 -3.08 17.95 18.21
N ILE A 108 -1.80 17.65 17.94
CA ILE A 108 -1.17 17.95 16.67
C ILE A 108 -1.37 16.76 15.75
N GLY A 109 -2.01 17.00 14.60
CA GLY A 109 -2.25 15.98 13.59
C GLY A 109 -0.96 15.45 12.99
N ALA A 110 -0.81 14.13 12.89
CA ALA A 110 0.37 13.50 12.30
C ALA A 110 -0.03 12.30 11.45
N LEU A 111 0.77 12.04 10.41
CA LEU A 111 0.60 10.92 9.50
C LEU A 111 1.98 10.33 9.15
N ILE A 112 2.28 9.15 9.69
CA ILE A 112 3.56 8.46 9.49
C ILE A 112 3.31 7.14 8.78
N ILE A 113 4.04 6.89 7.70
CA ILE A 113 3.98 5.65 6.93
C ILE A 113 5.24 4.85 7.20
N MET A 114 5.06 3.64 7.69
CA MET A 114 6.11 2.64 7.79
C MET A 114 6.09 1.81 6.49
N GLU A 115 7.00 2.09 5.56
CA GLU A 115 7.13 1.30 4.34
C GLU A 115 7.64 -0.11 4.69
N ARG A 116 7.10 -1.12 4.00
CA ARG A 116 7.50 -2.52 4.20
C ARG A 116 8.08 -3.11 2.93
N GLU A 117 7.43 -4.13 2.35
CA GLU A 117 7.93 -4.80 1.14
C GLU A 117 7.58 -4.02 -0.12
N THR A 118 6.38 -3.42 -0.14
CA THR A 118 5.92 -2.61 -1.28
C THR A 118 6.57 -1.24 -1.24
N ARG A 119 7.40 -0.95 -2.25
CA ARG A 119 8.05 0.36 -2.37
C ARG A 119 7.05 1.41 -2.83
N ILE A 120 6.97 2.50 -2.11
CA ILE A 120 6.11 3.66 -2.39
C ILE A 120 6.94 4.86 -2.87
N SER A 121 7.88 4.61 -3.78
CA SER A 121 8.81 5.65 -4.26
C SER A 121 8.09 6.80 -4.95
N ASP A 122 6.98 6.53 -5.64
CA ASP A 122 6.15 7.56 -6.27
C ASP A 122 5.61 8.55 -5.22
N ILE A 123 5.21 8.07 -4.04
CA ILE A 123 4.76 8.91 -2.91
C ILE A 123 5.93 9.71 -2.33
N ILE A 124 7.08 9.07 -2.10
CA ILE A 124 8.28 9.73 -1.56
C ILE A 124 8.70 10.90 -2.46
N ASN A 125 8.62 10.74 -3.78
CA ASN A 125 9.01 11.76 -4.76
C ASN A 125 8.08 12.97 -4.77
N THR A 126 6.89 12.90 -4.17
CA THR A 126 5.99 14.06 -4.02
C THR A 126 6.37 14.97 -2.87
N GLY A 127 7.16 14.47 -1.92
CA GLY A 127 7.54 15.18 -0.70
C GLY A 127 8.95 15.75 -0.76
N THR A 128 9.37 16.29 0.39
CA THR A 128 10.74 16.77 0.61
C THR A 128 11.60 15.63 1.15
N ILE A 129 12.68 15.31 0.46
CA ILE A 129 13.65 14.29 0.90
C ILE A 129 14.40 14.78 2.12
N ILE A 130 14.44 13.96 3.17
CA ILE A 130 15.13 14.26 4.45
C ILE A 130 16.31 13.33 4.65
N ASP A 131 16.13 12.03 4.43
CA ASP A 131 17.11 10.93 4.58
C ASP A 131 17.86 10.94 5.95
N ALA A 132 17.13 11.25 7.03
CA ALA A 132 17.67 11.37 8.39
C ALA A 132 17.38 10.14 9.26
N GLU A 133 18.15 9.97 10.34
CA GLU A 133 17.84 8.99 11.38
C GLU A 133 16.54 9.34 12.12
N ILE A 134 15.85 8.29 12.58
CA ILE A 134 14.61 8.45 13.33
C ILE A 134 14.94 8.99 14.73
N SER A 135 14.32 10.10 15.10
CA SER A 135 14.33 10.63 16.46
C SER A 135 12.99 11.27 16.78
N ARG A 136 12.61 11.18 18.06
CA ARG A 136 11.38 11.81 18.56
C ARG A 136 11.33 13.30 18.21
N GLN A 137 12.46 13.99 18.42
CA GLN A 137 12.57 15.43 18.20
C GLN A 137 12.34 15.80 16.73
N LEU A 138 12.94 15.05 15.79
CA LEU A 138 12.76 15.26 14.37
C LEU A 138 11.28 15.07 13.98
N LEU A 139 10.67 13.97 14.40
CA LEU A 139 9.27 13.68 14.07
C LEU A 139 8.31 14.73 14.64
N ILE A 140 8.52 15.18 15.89
CA ILE A 140 7.71 16.24 16.48
C ILE A 140 7.88 17.53 15.68
N ASN A 141 9.12 17.95 15.36
CA ASN A 141 9.39 19.18 14.63
C ASN A 141 8.78 19.19 13.22
N ILE A 142 8.78 18.05 12.53
CA ILE A 142 8.14 17.94 11.21
C ILE A 142 6.64 18.27 11.27
N PHE A 143 5.93 17.81 12.32
CA PHE A 143 4.47 17.98 12.41
C PHE A 143 4.03 19.25 13.13
N ILE A 144 4.95 20.12 13.56
CA ILE A 144 4.58 21.43 14.14
C ILE A 144 3.74 22.20 13.12
N PRO A 145 2.52 22.65 13.47
CA PRO A 145 1.65 23.39 12.57
C PRO A 145 2.32 24.66 12.01
N ASN A 146 1.95 25.03 10.80
CA ASN A 146 2.46 26.20 10.08
C ASN A 146 3.96 26.13 9.70
N THR A 147 4.56 24.95 9.69
CA THR A 147 5.90 24.70 9.14
C THR A 147 5.80 24.11 7.73
N PRO A 148 6.80 24.23 6.84
CA PRO A 148 6.72 23.71 5.47
C PRO A 148 6.57 22.20 5.35
N LEU A 149 6.90 21.42 6.39
CA LEU A 149 6.94 19.96 6.35
C LEU A 149 5.73 19.29 7.00
N HIS A 150 4.84 20.05 7.67
CA HIS A 150 3.76 19.47 8.49
C HIS A 150 2.55 18.98 7.67
N ASP A 151 2.37 19.52 6.46
CA ASP A 151 1.22 19.18 5.62
C ASP A 151 1.58 18.01 4.70
N GLY A 152 1.04 16.85 5.03
CA GLY A 152 1.30 15.59 4.35
C GLY A 152 1.80 14.48 5.28
N ALA A 153 2.38 13.45 4.68
CA ALA A 153 2.88 12.30 5.41
C ALA A 153 4.40 12.28 5.52
N VAL A 154 4.88 11.72 6.63
CA VAL A 154 6.28 11.29 6.77
C VAL A 154 6.38 9.83 6.33
N VAL A 155 7.35 9.52 5.48
CA VAL A 155 7.64 8.15 5.05
C VAL A 155 8.93 7.67 5.71
N ILE A 156 8.82 6.54 6.42
CA ILE A 156 9.94 5.83 7.04
C ILE A 156 10.26 4.60 6.18
N ARG A 157 11.49 4.50 5.74
CA ARG A 157 12.06 3.41 4.94
C ARG A 157 13.43 3.03 5.47
N ASP A 158 13.70 1.72 5.59
CA ASP A 158 14.99 1.18 5.97
C ASP A 158 15.56 1.85 7.25
N SER A 159 14.72 2.02 8.28
CA SER A 159 15.05 2.65 9.58
C SER A 159 15.46 4.13 9.50
N LYS A 160 15.05 4.86 8.46
CA LYS A 160 15.28 6.29 8.28
C LYS A 160 14.01 7.03 7.92
N VAL A 161 13.91 8.29 8.30
CA VAL A 161 12.95 9.25 7.77
C VAL A 161 13.37 9.61 6.35
N LYS A 162 12.70 9.07 5.34
CA LYS A 162 13.07 9.28 3.94
C LYS A 162 12.58 10.60 3.39
N ALA A 163 11.32 10.93 3.63
CA ALA A 163 10.73 12.18 3.16
C ALA A 163 9.61 12.63 4.11
N ALA A 164 9.28 13.90 4.06
CA ALA A 164 8.13 14.52 4.72
C ALA A 164 7.31 15.33 3.73
N ALA A 165 6.13 15.77 4.15
CA ALA A 165 5.16 16.48 3.30
C ALA A 165 4.79 15.66 2.03
N CYS A 166 4.72 14.32 2.15
CA CYS A 166 4.35 13.46 1.03
C CYS A 166 2.84 13.44 0.83
N PHE A 167 2.39 13.52 -0.43
CA PHE A 167 0.98 13.41 -0.80
C PHE A 167 0.56 11.95 -0.94
N LEU A 168 -0.63 11.64 -0.44
CA LEU A 168 -1.18 10.29 -0.44
C LEU A 168 -2.52 10.22 -1.19
N PRO A 169 -2.83 9.07 -1.80
CA PRO A 169 -4.17 8.82 -2.30
C PRO A 169 -5.17 8.76 -1.15
N LEU A 170 -6.32 9.38 -1.32
CA LEU A 170 -7.42 9.26 -0.38
C LEU A 170 -8.23 8.00 -0.70
N THR A 171 -8.72 7.30 0.33
CA THR A 171 -9.64 6.19 0.12
C THR A 171 -10.97 6.67 -0.48
N GLU A 172 -11.51 5.90 -1.42
CA GLU A 172 -12.83 6.14 -2.02
C GLU A 172 -13.96 5.41 -1.27
N SER A 173 -13.65 4.68 -0.19
CA SER A 173 -14.65 3.93 0.58
C SER A 173 -15.72 4.86 1.16
N LYS A 174 -16.99 4.52 0.88
CA LYS A 174 -18.16 5.25 1.36
C LYS A 174 -18.60 4.85 2.77
N ASP A 175 -18.09 3.74 3.26
CA ASP A 175 -18.49 3.15 4.55
C ASP A 175 -17.75 3.77 5.75
N LEU A 176 -16.94 4.80 5.49
CA LEU A 176 -16.15 5.45 6.54
C LEU A 176 -17.01 6.47 7.29
N SER A 177 -16.84 6.49 8.61
CA SER A 177 -17.43 7.51 9.48
C SER A 177 -17.09 8.92 8.98
N LYS A 178 -18.09 9.82 9.01
CA LYS A 178 -17.92 11.23 8.62
C LYS A 178 -16.94 12.00 9.51
N ASP A 179 -16.68 11.47 10.71
CA ASP A 179 -15.77 12.07 11.71
C ASP A 179 -14.29 11.84 11.38
N LEU A 180 -13.98 11.16 10.27
CA LEU A 180 -12.60 10.91 9.87
C LEU A 180 -12.07 12.04 9.00
N GLY A 181 -11.09 12.78 9.51
CA GLY A 181 -10.38 13.83 8.78
C GLY A 181 -9.54 13.31 7.62
N THR A 182 -8.97 14.24 6.86
CA THR A 182 -8.17 13.96 5.66
C THR A 182 -6.99 13.02 5.92
N ARG A 183 -6.28 13.15 7.04
CA ARG A 183 -5.16 12.28 7.43
C ARG A 183 -5.58 10.82 7.62
N HIS A 184 -6.74 10.57 8.20
CA HIS A 184 -7.28 9.21 8.32
C HIS A 184 -7.61 8.61 6.94
N ARG A 185 -8.29 9.38 6.08
CA ARG A 185 -8.64 8.94 4.73
C ARG A 185 -7.40 8.65 3.88
N ALA A 186 -6.37 9.49 4.00
CA ALA A 186 -5.08 9.30 3.34
C ALA A 186 -4.35 8.04 3.86
N GLY A 187 -4.33 7.85 5.18
CA GLY A 187 -3.71 6.67 5.80
C GLY A 187 -4.38 5.36 5.41
N ILE A 188 -5.71 5.34 5.31
CA ILE A 188 -6.46 4.18 4.80
C ILE A 188 -6.12 3.98 3.31
N GLY A 189 -6.22 5.02 2.48
CA GLY A 189 -6.01 4.94 1.03
C GLY A 189 -4.64 4.37 0.65
N VAL A 190 -3.55 4.82 1.29
CA VAL A 190 -2.24 4.25 1.03
C VAL A 190 -2.13 2.79 1.49
N SER A 191 -2.83 2.40 2.57
CA SER A 191 -2.84 1.03 3.07
C SER A 191 -3.71 0.07 2.24
N GLU A 192 -4.56 0.56 1.33
CA GLU A 192 -5.32 -0.22 0.36
C GLU A 192 -4.43 -0.67 -0.82
N VAL A 193 -3.48 0.20 -1.23
CA VAL A 193 -2.63 -0.02 -2.41
C VAL A 193 -1.23 -0.54 -2.08
N SER A 194 -0.88 -0.64 -0.80
CA SER A 194 0.43 -1.12 -0.34
C SER A 194 0.31 -1.91 0.96
N ASP A 195 1.36 -2.64 1.32
CA ASP A 195 1.46 -3.39 2.59
C ASP A 195 2.01 -2.55 3.75
N CYS A 196 2.05 -1.23 3.59
CA CYS A 196 2.54 -0.30 4.60
C CYS A 196 1.68 -0.32 5.87
N ILE A 197 2.27 0.16 6.96
CA ILE A 197 1.55 0.45 8.20
C ILE A 197 1.52 1.96 8.37
N THR A 198 0.33 2.51 8.51
CA THR A 198 0.15 3.95 8.64
C THR A 198 -0.27 4.30 10.06
N LEU A 199 0.46 5.21 10.68
CA LEU A 199 0.25 5.69 12.04
C LEU A 199 -0.33 7.10 11.96
N ILE A 200 -1.45 7.34 12.65
CA ILE A 200 -2.23 8.56 12.50
C ILE A 200 -2.53 9.15 13.87
N VAL A 201 -2.32 10.45 14.01
CA VAL A 201 -2.79 11.23 15.16
C VAL A 201 -3.87 12.19 14.69
N SER A 202 -5.03 12.15 15.34
CA SER A 202 -6.13 13.07 15.06
C SER A 202 -5.85 14.45 15.68
N GLU A 203 -5.96 15.50 14.88
CA GLU A 203 -5.85 16.89 15.38
C GLU A 203 -7.08 17.33 16.17
N GLU A 204 -8.24 16.69 15.95
CA GLU A 204 -9.48 17.02 16.65
C GLU A 204 -9.54 16.38 18.05
N THR A 205 -9.30 15.06 18.08
CA THR A 205 -9.46 14.27 19.31
C THR A 205 -8.16 14.00 20.05
N GLY A 206 -7.02 14.04 19.35
CA GLY A 206 -5.74 13.52 19.82
C GLY A 206 -5.65 11.99 19.77
N GLY A 207 -6.68 11.31 19.29
CA GLY A 207 -6.72 9.85 19.21
C GLY A 207 -5.62 9.31 18.28
N VAL A 208 -4.95 8.23 18.71
CA VAL A 208 -3.91 7.56 17.90
C VAL A 208 -4.51 6.34 17.23
N SER A 209 -4.35 6.23 15.92
CA SER A 209 -4.91 5.16 15.10
C SER A 209 -3.85 4.50 14.22
N ILE A 210 -4.12 3.28 13.77
CA ILE A 210 -3.33 2.55 12.78
C ILE A 210 -4.22 2.21 11.60
N ALA A 211 -3.75 2.45 10.36
CA ALA A 211 -4.36 1.89 9.17
C ALA A 211 -3.44 0.80 8.58
N LYS A 212 -4.03 -0.34 8.20
CA LYS A 212 -3.36 -1.47 7.58
C LYS A 212 -4.33 -2.25 6.72
N ALA A 213 -3.94 -2.59 5.47
CA ALA A 213 -4.76 -3.34 4.52
C ALA A 213 -6.19 -2.78 4.37
N GLY A 214 -6.33 -1.46 4.23
CA GLY A 214 -7.61 -0.76 4.09
C GLY A 214 -8.46 -0.67 5.36
N LYS A 215 -7.98 -1.18 6.50
CA LYS A 215 -8.73 -1.17 7.77
C LYS A 215 -8.11 -0.19 8.77
N LEU A 216 -8.98 0.58 9.44
CA LEU A 216 -8.59 1.53 10.49
C LEU A 216 -8.87 0.95 11.88
N TYR A 217 -7.85 0.96 12.73
CA TYR A 217 -7.92 0.60 14.14
C TYR A 217 -7.72 1.87 14.96
N ARG A 218 -8.74 2.28 15.73
CA ARG A 218 -8.77 3.55 16.46
C ARG A 218 -8.36 3.36 17.91
N ASP A 219 -7.98 4.47 18.53
CA ASP A 219 -7.74 4.61 19.97
C ASP A 219 -6.78 3.53 20.52
N ILE A 220 -5.67 3.35 19.80
CA ILE A 220 -4.64 2.38 20.18
C ILE A 220 -3.87 2.92 21.39
N SER A 221 -3.72 2.10 22.45
CA SER A 221 -2.86 2.44 23.57
C SER A 221 -1.38 2.36 23.21
N ARG A 222 -0.53 3.10 23.94
CA ARG A 222 0.92 3.12 23.72
C ARG A 222 1.54 1.72 23.70
N GLU A 223 1.21 0.90 24.68
CA GLU A 223 1.73 -0.46 24.80
C GLU A 223 1.29 -1.34 23.60
N ARG A 224 0.03 -1.22 23.21
CA ARG A 224 -0.50 -1.96 22.05
C ARG A 224 0.16 -1.50 20.75
N MET A 225 0.42 -0.19 20.59
CA MET A 225 1.15 0.37 19.47
C MET A 225 2.55 -0.23 19.36
N MET A 226 3.33 -0.24 20.44
CA MET A 226 4.65 -0.85 20.49
C MET A 226 4.63 -2.33 20.10
N ASN A 227 3.67 -3.09 20.62
CA ASN A 227 3.54 -4.52 20.32
C ASN A 227 3.17 -4.78 18.85
N ILE A 228 2.26 -3.97 18.28
CA ILE A 228 1.89 -4.06 16.86
C ILE A 228 3.09 -3.75 15.98
N LEU A 229 3.85 -2.69 16.26
CA LEU A 229 5.03 -2.33 15.47
C LEU A 229 6.12 -3.39 15.58
N ARG A 230 6.42 -3.88 16.78
CA ARG A 230 7.39 -4.97 16.99
C ARG A 230 7.02 -6.23 16.21
N SER A 231 5.77 -6.67 16.30
CA SER A 231 5.32 -7.90 15.62
C SER A 231 5.36 -7.77 14.09
N ASN A 232 4.99 -6.61 13.55
CA ASN A 232 4.92 -6.42 12.11
C ASN A 232 6.26 -6.07 11.45
N LEU A 233 7.22 -5.52 12.19
CA LEU A 233 8.55 -5.17 11.68
C LEU A 233 9.59 -6.28 11.92
N LYS A 234 9.44 -7.11 12.98
CA LYS A 234 10.28 -8.30 13.22
C LYS A 234 10.10 -9.39 12.17
N THR A 235 8.91 -9.60 11.66
CA THR A 235 8.61 -10.69 10.71
C THR A 235 9.47 -10.61 9.44
N ASN A 236 9.95 -9.42 9.06
CA ASN A 236 10.88 -9.25 7.93
C ASN A 236 12.32 -9.72 8.23
N THR A 237 12.71 -9.87 9.50
CA THR A 237 14.07 -10.27 9.87
C THR A 237 14.19 -11.79 10.00
N GLU A 238 13.18 -12.46 10.51
CA GLU A 238 13.21 -13.92 10.78
C GLU A 238 12.97 -14.77 9.53
N THR A 239 12.12 -14.37 8.62
CA THR A 239 11.90 -15.08 7.35
C THR A 239 13.17 -15.10 6.48
N ARG A 240 14.06 -14.11 6.62
CA ARG A 240 15.37 -14.07 5.98
C ARG A 240 16.40 -15.02 6.60
N SER A 241 16.26 -15.39 7.89
CA SER A 241 17.16 -16.29 8.61
C SER A 241 16.88 -17.76 8.32
N PHE A 242 15.62 -18.17 8.16
CA PHE A 242 15.25 -19.57 7.92
C PHE A 242 15.71 -20.11 6.56
N PHE A 243 15.87 -19.27 5.54
CA PHE A 243 16.39 -19.70 4.23
C PHE A 243 17.91 -19.83 4.16
N LYS A 244 18.67 -19.39 5.18
CA LYS A 244 20.14 -19.52 5.23
C LYS A 244 20.64 -20.80 5.93
N GLY A 245 19.77 -21.57 6.55
CA GLY A 245 20.15 -22.72 7.40
C GLY A 245 19.94 -24.11 6.84
N GLY A 246 19.49 -24.28 5.62
CA GLY A 246 19.13 -25.61 5.15
C GLY A 246 19.41 -25.88 3.69
N ILE A 247 20.67 -26.07 3.30
CA ILE A 247 21.13 -26.97 2.24
C ILE A 247 22.69 -26.94 2.30
N PHE A 248 23.24 -27.83 3.09
CA PHE A 248 24.54 -28.53 2.89
C PHE A 248 24.85 -29.30 4.21
N LYS A 249 24.30 -30.51 4.27
CA LYS A 249 24.95 -31.65 4.87
C LYS A 249 24.57 -32.88 4.06
#